data_0b0b58e77badc9014a95c0ae95d8d296
#
_entry.id   0b0b58e77badc9014a95c0ae95d8d296
#
_cell.length_a   1.000
_cell.length_b   1.000
_cell.length_c   1.000
_cell.angle_alpha   90.00
_cell.angle_beta   90.00
_cell.angle_gamma   90.00
#
_symmetry.space_group_name_H-M   'P 1'
#
loop_
_entity.id
_entity.type
_entity.pdbx_description
1 polymer ?
#
loop_
_entity_poly.entity_id
_entity_poly.type
_entity_poly.pdbx_seq_one_letter_code
_entity_poly.pdbx_strand_id
1 'polypeptide(L)'
;MMVGPVKIRVEGVSKVFGREPKAALAKVRGGMDKAQLLEETGHVLGLYDITLDIRAGEIFVIMGLSGCGKSTLIRHFNRLIEPTDGRILFDGEDILTYDTARLQAFRRRKVAMVFQRFALLPHKTVIENVAYGLTLDGVERASAKARAADQIALVGLAGFEDSYPAQLSGGMQQRVGLARALATDADVLLMDEAFSALDPLIRHDMQLQLKDLQGRLGKTIVFITHDLDEALLLGDHIAILKDGTLRQSGTGADILAHPADEYVARFVRDVNRGRILLCGAFAEAGLVPAADAPVIPAETTLEAAFAIFAGGAPAVAIRGRDGTITGGLTPRRVMEALARE
;
A
#
# COMPACT_ATOMS: atom_id res chain seq x y z
N MET A 1 3.66 -17.65 2.68
CA MET A 1 2.61 -17.10 3.58
C MET A 1 1.31 -17.83 3.28
N MET A 2 0.52 -18.20 4.31
CA MET A 2 -0.87 -18.59 4.04
C MET A 2 -1.57 -17.32 3.55
N VAL A 3 -2.17 -17.42 2.37
CA VAL A 3 -2.89 -16.30 1.76
C VAL A 3 -4.12 -16.03 2.62
N GLY A 4 -4.17 -14.87 3.28
CA GLY A 4 -5.29 -14.47 4.13
C GLY A 4 -6.62 -14.40 3.35
N PRO A 5 -7.78 -14.44 4.04
CA PRO A 5 -9.07 -14.27 3.39
C PRO A 5 -9.17 -12.89 2.74
N VAL A 6 -10.06 -12.74 1.75
CA VAL A 6 -10.34 -11.45 1.13
C VAL A 6 -10.98 -10.52 2.16
N LYS A 7 -10.32 -9.38 2.44
CA LYS A 7 -10.76 -8.35 3.37
C LYS A 7 -11.63 -7.30 2.69
N ILE A 8 -11.18 -6.83 1.51
CA ILE A 8 -11.94 -5.89 0.68
C ILE A 8 -12.02 -6.46 -0.73
N ARG A 9 -13.23 -6.54 -1.27
CA ARG A 9 -13.47 -6.91 -2.66
C ARG A 9 -14.14 -5.76 -3.38
N VAL A 10 -13.59 -5.38 -4.51
CA VAL A 10 -14.11 -4.35 -5.41
C VAL A 10 -14.60 -5.02 -6.67
N GLU A 11 -15.86 -4.80 -7.04
CA GLU A 11 -16.50 -5.45 -8.20
C GLU A 11 -17.08 -4.40 -9.15
N GLY A 12 -16.43 -4.21 -10.30
CA GLY A 12 -16.89 -3.36 -11.38
C GLY A 12 -17.07 -1.90 -11.00
N VAL A 13 -16.32 -1.39 -10.03
CA VAL A 13 -16.48 -0.02 -9.51
C VAL A 13 -16.12 1.00 -10.55
N SER A 14 -17.09 1.87 -10.85
CA SER A 14 -16.95 3.00 -11.77
C SER A 14 -17.36 4.30 -11.10
N LYS A 15 -16.63 5.40 -11.37
CA LYS A 15 -16.92 6.73 -10.84
C LYS A 15 -16.84 7.78 -11.93
N VAL A 16 -17.95 8.46 -12.14
CA VAL A 16 -18.05 9.68 -12.96
C VAL A 16 -18.43 10.84 -12.07
N PHE A 17 -17.74 11.95 -12.19
CA PHE A 17 -18.06 13.21 -11.52
C PHE A 17 -18.81 14.12 -12.49
N GLY A 18 -19.86 14.78 -12.01
CA GLY A 18 -20.71 15.68 -12.78
C GLY A 18 -22.20 15.46 -12.46
N ARG A 19 -23.06 16.15 -13.19
CA ARG A 19 -24.52 15.95 -13.11
C ARG A 19 -24.91 14.68 -13.86
N GLU A 20 -25.88 13.91 -13.36
CA GLU A 20 -26.34 12.67 -13.99
C GLU A 20 -25.23 11.66 -14.34
N PRO A 21 -24.38 11.27 -13.38
CA PRO A 21 -23.18 10.47 -13.65
C PRO A 21 -23.49 9.10 -14.24
N LYS A 22 -24.68 8.54 -14.01
CA LYS A 22 -25.11 7.26 -14.61
C LYS A 22 -25.32 7.36 -16.12
N ALA A 23 -25.92 8.46 -16.59
CA ALA A 23 -26.09 8.70 -18.03
C ALA A 23 -24.73 8.90 -18.72
N ALA A 24 -23.81 9.63 -18.07
CA ALA A 24 -22.45 9.78 -18.58
C ALA A 24 -21.66 8.46 -18.60
N LEU A 25 -21.82 7.60 -17.58
CA LEU A 25 -21.21 6.27 -17.55
C LEU A 25 -21.73 5.37 -18.69
N ALA A 26 -23.02 5.48 -19.05
CA ALA A 26 -23.57 4.75 -20.20
C ALA A 26 -22.86 5.11 -21.52
N LYS A 27 -22.49 6.39 -21.71
CA LYS A 27 -21.71 6.83 -22.89
C LYS A 27 -20.30 6.21 -22.90
N VAL A 28 -19.64 6.14 -21.75
CA VAL A 28 -18.32 5.47 -21.61
C VAL A 28 -18.44 3.99 -21.97
N ARG A 29 -19.48 3.30 -21.50
CA ARG A 29 -19.76 1.91 -21.87
C ARG A 29 -20.06 1.74 -23.37
N GLY A 30 -20.56 2.79 -24.01
CA GLY A 30 -20.76 2.86 -25.48
C GLY A 30 -19.49 3.16 -26.27
N GLY A 31 -18.31 3.25 -25.60
CA GLY A 31 -17.01 3.44 -26.26
C GLY A 31 -16.45 4.87 -26.21
N MET A 32 -17.14 5.83 -25.54
CA MET A 32 -16.62 7.18 -25.37
C MET A 32 -15.44 7.16 -24.40
N ASP A 33 -14.30 7.70 -24.80
CA ASP A 33 -13.12 7.80 -23.94
C ASP A 33 -13.20 8.95 -22.91
N LYS A 34 -12.22 9.00 -21.99
CA LYS A 34 -12.18 9.98 -20.90
C LYS A 34 -12.10 11.43 -21.40
N ALA A 35 -11.33 11.67 -22.48
CA ALA A 35 -11.13 13.02 -23.04
C ALA A 35 -12.41 13.48 -23.75
N GLN A 36 -13.00 12.62 -24.58
CA GLN A 36 -14.29 12.87 -25.25
C GLN A 36 -15.41 13.12 -24.23
N LEU A 37 -15.48 12.31 -23.16
CA LEU A 37 -16.48 12.51 -22.11
C LEU A 37 -16.39 13.91 -21.49
N LEU A 38 -15.16 14.37 -21.20
CA LEU A 38 -14.92 15.70 -20.63
C LEU A 38 -15.30 16.79 -21.63
N GLU A 39 -14.85 16.69 -22.88
CA GLU A 39 -15.05 17.72 -23.92
C GLU A 39 -16.53 17.87 -24.28
N GLU A 40 -17.23 16.75 -24.51
CA GLU A 40 -18.62 16.77 -24.99
C GLU A 40 -19.65 17.01 -23.89
N THR A 41 -19.32 16.59 -22.65
CA THR A 41 -20.35 16.56 -21.57
C THR A 41 -19.94 17.29 -20.30
N GLY A 42 -18.69 17.74 -20.17
CA GLY A 42 -18.16 18.34 -18.96
C GLY A 42 -18.01 17.36 -17.77
N HIS A 43 -18.19 16.05 -17.99
CA HIS A 43 -18.04 15.03 -16.94
C HIS A 43 -16.60 14.53 -16.86
N VAL A 44 -16.17 14.21 -15.64
CA VAL A 44 -14.84 13.66 -15.38
C VAL A 44 -14.96 12.18 -15.04
N LEU A 45 -14.38 11.30 -15.88
CA LEU A 45 -14.23 9.88 -15.55
C LEU A 45 -13.10 9.72 -14.53
N GLY A 46 -13.45 9.37 -13.31
CA GLY A 46 -12.50 9.12 -12.22
C GLY A 46 -12.01 7.67 -12.19
N LEU A 47 -12.95 6.71 -12.31
CA LEU A 47 -12.67 5.27 -12.34
C LEU A 47 -13.62 4.58 -13.34
N TYR A 48 -13.13 3.51 -13.96
CA TYR A 48 -13.92 2.68 -14.86
C TYR A 48 -13.64 1.20 -14.64
N ASP A 49 -14.67 0.45 -14.27
CA ASP A 49 -14.70 -1.01 -14.16
C ASP A 49 -13.55 -1.61 -13.32
N ILE A 50 -13.30 -1.03 -12.16
CA ILE A 50 -12.26 -1.51 -11.25
C ILE A 50 -12.74 -2.77 -10.54
N THR A 51 -12.01 -3.88 -10.73
CA THR A 51 -12.22 -5.14 -10.02
C THR A 51 -10.89 -5.60 -9.42
N LEU A 52 -10.85 -5.77 -8.10
CA LEU A 52 -9.68 -6.25 -7.37
C LEU A 52 -10.06 -6.80 -6.00
N ASP A 53 -9.21 -7.65 -5.45
CA ASP A 53 -9.30 -8.19 -4.08
C ASP A 53 -8.10 -7.72 -3.25
N ILE A 54 -8.37 -7.30 -2.01
CA ILE A 54 -7.36 -6.98 -1.00
C ILE A 54 -7.52 -7.99 0.14
N ARG A 55 -6.41 -8.65 0.52
CA ARG A 55 -6.43 -9.71 1.51
C ARG A 55 -6.16 -9.21 2.91
N ALA A 56 -6.66 -9.93 3.91
CA ALA A 56 -6.39 -9.61 5.30
C ALA A 56 -4.90 -9.74 5.63
N GLY A 57 -4.36 -8.73 6.32
CA GLY A 57 -2.98 -8.73 6.79
C GLY A 57 -1.92 -8.43 5.73
N GLU A 58 -2.30 -8.00 4.51
CA GLU A 58 -1.34 -7.57 3.50
C GLU A 58 -1.18 -6.06 3.44
N ILE A 59 -0.06 -5.61 2.88
CA ILE A 59 0.11 -4.26 2.36
C ILE A 59 -0.23 -4.29 0.88
N PHE A 60 -1.38 -3.75 0.51
CA PHE A 60 -1.83 -3.62 -0.87
C PHE A 60 -1.53 -2.21 -1.39
N VAL A 61 -0.70 -2.10 -2.41
CA VAL A 61 -0.31 -0.81 -2.96
C VAL A 61 -1.12 -0.48 -4.21
N ILE A 62 -1.64 0.75 -4.28
CA ILE A 62 -2.28 1.30 -5.46
C ILE A 62 -1.35 2.38 -6.03
N MET A 63 -0.84 2.15 -7.23
CA MET A 63 0.09 3.09 -7.87
C MET A 63 -0.38 3.55 -9.26
N GLY A 64 0.29 4.58 -9.77
CA GLY A 64 0.05 5.18 -11.10
C GLY A 64 0.33 6.68 -11.08
N LEU A 65 0.31 7.31 -12.24
CA LEU A 65 0.59 8.74 -12.38
C LEU A 65 -0.45 9.63 -11.69
N SER A 66 -0.12 10.91 -11.50
CA SER A 66 -1.07 11.88 -10.94
C SER A 66 -2.35 11.94 -11.79
N GLY A 67 -3.51 12.03 -11.13
CA GLY A 67 -4.82 12.10 -11.81
C GLY A 67 -5.35 10.78 -12.37
N CYS A 68 -4.69 9.63 -12.18
CA CYS A 68 -5.18 8.32 -12.66
C CYS A 68 -6.29 7.69 -11.80
N GLY A 69 -6.72 8.33 -10.69
CA GLY A 69 -7.86 7.85 -9.89
C GLY A 69 -7.52 7.18 -8.56
N LYS A 70 -6.25 7.07 -8.15
CA LYS A 70 -5.82 6.41 -6.89
C LYS A 70 -6.55 6.93 -5.65
N SER A 71 -6.48 8.24 -5.41
CA SER A 71 -7.15 8.86 -4.24
C SER A 71 -8.68 8.76 -4.34
N THR A 72 -9.23 8.68 -5.54
CA THR A 72 -10.65 8.39 -5.75
C THR A 72 -10.95 6.96 -5.31
N LEU A 73 -10.15 5.98 -5.75
CA LEU A 73 -10.37 4.56 -5.42
C LEU A 73 -10.29 4.31 -3.91
N ILE A 74 -9.25 4.77 -3.21
CA ILE A 74 -9.10 4.55 -1.78
C ILE A 74 -10.25 5.16 -0.96
N ARG A 75 -10.78 6.32 -1.40
CA ARG A 75 -11.92 6.99 -0.76
C ARG A 75 -13.25 6.30 -0.97
N HIS A 76 -13.33 5.34 -1.87
CA HIS A 76 -14.49 4.45 -1.98
C HIS A 76 -14.49 3.39 -0.86
N PHE A 77 -13.31 2.94 -0.38
CA PHE A 77 -13.20 1.90 0.64
C PHE A 77 -13.72 2.33 2.03
N ASN A 78 -13.76 3.63 2.30
CA ASN A 78 -14.42 4.18 3.48
C ASN A 78 -15.71 4.93 3.12
N ARG A 79 -16.16 4.83 1.87
CA ARG A 79 -17.36 5.49 1.32
C ARG A 79 -17.38 7.01 1.56
N LEU A 80 -16.20 7.67 1.58
CA LEU A 80 -16.10 9.13 1.50
C LEU A 80 -16.53 9.64 0.12
N ILE A 81 -16.37 8.81 -0.90
CA ILE A 81 -16.90 9.01 -2.24
C ILE A 81 -17.75 7.78 -2.56
N GLU A 82 -18.98 8.01 -3.03
CA GLU A 82 -19.83 6.92 -3.51
C GLU A 82 -19.54 6.62 -4.98
N PRO A 83 -19.47 5.33 -5.37
CA PRO A 83 -19.31 4.96 -6.77
C PRO A 83 -20.55 5.36 -7.57
N THR A 84 -20.39 5.50 -8.89
CA THR A 84 -21.51 5.65 -9.81
C THR A 84 -22.17 4.30 -10.10
N ASP A 85 -21.35 3.23 -10.09
CA ASP A 85 -21.77 1.84 -10.28
C ASP A 85 -20.75 0.88 -9.69
N GLY A 86 -21.13 -0.40 -9.50
CA GLY A 86 -20.31 -1.44 -8.92
C GLY A 86 -20.61 -1.69 -7.44
N ARG A 87 -19.84 -2.58 -6.82
CA ARG A 87 -19.98 -2.96 -5.40
C ARG A 87 -18.65 -2.97 -4.68
N ILE A 88 -18.69 -2.75 -3.37
CA ILE A 88 -17.53 -2.81 -2.47
C ILE A 88 -17.91 -3.64 -1.25
N LEU A 89 -17.32 -4.81 -1.17
CA LEU A 89 -17.56 -5.71 -0.05
C LEU A 89 -16.40 -5.60 0.95
N PHE A 90 -16.73 -5.43 2.20
CA PHE A 90 -15.81 -5.46 3.33
C PHE A 90 -16.17 -6.64 4.24
N ASP A 91 -15.27 -7.60 4.42
CA ASP A 91 -15.55 -8.88 5.07
C ASP A 91 -16.79 -9.60 4.50
N GLY A 92 -17.00 -9.48 3.18
CA GLY A 92 -18.13 -10.07 2.45
C GLY A 92 -19.43 -9.27 2.47
N GLU A 93 -19.50 -8.15 3.20
CA GLU A 93 -20.69 -7.29 3.26
C GLU A 93 -20.54 -6.07 2.36
N ASP A 94 -21.58 -5.76 1.57
CA ASP A 94 -21.60 -4.58 0.72
C ASP A 94 -21.78 -3.29 1.53
N ILE A 95 -20.71 -2.51 1.67
CA ILE A 95 -20.73 -1.26 2.43
C ILE A 95 -21.61 -0.17 1.80
N LEU A 96 -21.99 -0.31 0.52
CA LEU A 96 -22.87 0.66 -0.14
C LEU A 96 -24.31 0.56 0.35
N THR A 97 -24.68 -0.58 0.95
CA THR A 97 -26.01 -0.80 1.53
C THR A 97 -26.16 -0.26 2.95
N TYR A 98 -25.05 0.18 3.59
CA TYR A 98 -25.11 0.67 4.98
C TYR A 98 -25.88 1.97 5.08
N ASP A 99 -26.77 2.06 6.06
CA ASP A 99 -27.38 3.31 6.47
C ASP A 99 -26.35 4.25 7.15
N THR A 100 -26.77 5.46 7.46
CA THR A 100 -25.89 6.48 8.04
C THR A 100 -25.28 6.03 9.38
N ALA A 101 -26.04 5.37 10.24
CA ALA A 101 -25.57 4.96 11.56
C ALA A 101 -24.53 3.83 11.44
N ARG A 102 -24.82 2.83 10.61
CA ARG A 102 -23.90 1.71 10.33
C ARG A 102 -22.62 2.19 9.64
N LEU A 103 -22.75 3.11 8.68
CA LEU A 103 -21.59 3.70 7.99
C LEU A 103 -20.69 4.49 8.96
N GLN A 104 -21.26 5.24 9.89
CA GLN A 104 -20.47 5.93 10.92
C GLN A 104 -19.75 4.96 11.86
N ALA A 105 -20.42 3.88 12.29
CA ALA A 105 -19.80 2.83 13.10
C ALA A 105 -18.67 2.13 12.35
N PHE A 106 -18.88 1.80 11.07
CA PHE A 106 -17.89 1.23 10.17
C PHE A 106 -16.64 2.13 10.07
N ARG A 107 -16.82 3.44 9.77
CA ARG A 107 -15.70 4.40 9.66
C ARG A 107 -14.93 4.59 10.97
N ARG A 108 -15.58 4.44 12.12
CA ARG A 108 -14.93 4.60 13.43
C ARG A 108 -14.12 3.38 13.84
N ARG A 109 -14.61 2.16 13.50
CA ARG A 109 -14.08 0.91 14.08
C ARG A 109 -13.35 0.02 13.08
N LYS A 110 -13.70 0.11 11.79
CA LYS A 110 -13.17 -0.83 10.79
C LYS A 110 -12.08 -0.23 9.90
N VAL A 111 -12.13 1.09 9.68
CA VAL A 111 -11.27 1.74 8.70
C VAL A 111 -10.70 3.03 9.27
N ALA A 112 -9.38 3.13 9.36
CA ALA A 112 -8.70 4.40 9.67
C ALA A 112 -8.04 4.95 8.40
N MET A 113 -7.88 6.29 8.33
CA MET A 113 -7.28 6.92 7.15
C MET A 113 -6.20 7.92 7.55
N VAL A 114 -5.04 7.79 6.91
CA VAL A 114 -3.93 8.77 6.94
C VAL A 114 -3.96 9.55 5.64
N PHE A 115 -4.05 10.86 5.73
CA PHE A 115 -4.16 11.76 4.60
C PHE A 115 -2.80 12.33 4.19
N GLN A 116 -2.65 12.68 2.92
CA GLN A 116 -1.46 13.33 2.36
C GLN A 116 -1.07 14.62 3.10
N ARG A 117 -2.06 15.44 3.49
CA ARG A 117 -1.88 16.68 4.28
C ARG A 117 -2.26 16.42 5.74
N PHE A 118 -1.56 15.61 6.44
CA PHE A 118 -1.64 15.21 7.86
C PHE A 118 -3.02 15.31 8.54
N ALA A 119 -3.87 16.27 8.15
CA ALA A 119 -5.22 16.54 8.67
C ALA A 119 -5.27 16.60 10.21
N LEU A 120 -4.22 17.13 10.84
CA LEU A 120 -4.17 17.34 12.28
C LEU A 120 -5.03 18.53 12.68
N LEU A 121 -5.63 18.45 13.86
CA LEU A 121 -6.39 19.54 14.45
C LEU A 121 -5.40 20.55 15.06
N PRO A 122 -5.24 21.75 14.48
CA PRO A 122 -4.15 22.67 14.83
C PRO A 122 -4.26 23.25 16.26
N HIS A 123 -5.48 23.27 16.80
CA HIS A 123 -5.81 23.76 18.14
C HIS A 123 -5.76 22.66 19.22
N LYS A 124 -5.34 21.45 18.86
CA LYS A 124 -5.19 20.31 19.77
C LYS A 124 -3.74 19.90 19.86
N THR A 125 -3.32 19.45 21.03
CA THR A 125 -1.99 18.87 21.25
C THR A 125 -1.85 17.52 20.52
N VAL A 126 -0.65 16.97 20.48
CA VAL A 126 -0.37 15.64 19.90
C VAL A 126 -1.25 14.58 20.55
N ILE A 127 -1.26 14.50 21.89
CA ILE A 127 -2.07 13.49 22.58
C ILE A 127 -3.56 13.66 22.35
N GLU A 128 -4.04 14.89 22.23
CA GLU A 128 -5.45 15.16 21.93
C GLU A 128 -5.80 14.84 20.48
N ASN A 129 -4.87 15.02 19.54
CA ASN A 129 -5.04 14.60 18.14
C ASN A 129 -5.13 13.08 18.05
N VAL A 130 -4.23 12.35 18.72
CA VAL A 130 -4.19 10.89 18.69
C VAL A 130 -5.41 10.29 19.41
N ALA A 131 -5.80 10.84 20.58
CA ALA A 131 -6.96 10.40 21.32
C ALA A 131 -8.31 10.77 20.67
N TYR A 132 -8.32 11.63 19.62
CA TYR A 132 -9.56 12.24 19.11
C TYR A 132 -10.58 11.20 18.64
N GLY A 133 -10.14 10.20 17.86
CA GLY A 133 -11.02 9.13 17.39
C GLY A 133 -11.63 8.31 18.53
N LEU A 134 -10.82 7.99 19.54
CA LEU A 134 -11.28 7.27 20.74
C LEU A 134 -12.33 8.06 21.53
N THR A 135 -12.13 9.38 21.65
CA THR A 135 -13.07 10.27 22.32
C THR A 135 -14.42 10.31 21.57
N LEU A 136 -14.40 10.34 20.24
CA LEU A 136 -15.61 10.28 19.41
C LEU A 136 -16.36 8.95 19.51
N ASP A 137 -15.64 7.86 19.79
CA ASP A 137 -16.26 6.53 20.03
C ASP A 137 -16.72 6.32 21.47
N GLY A 138 -16.64 7.38 22.32
CA GLY A 138 -17.13 7.38 23.69
C GLY A 138 -16.20 6.72 24.70
N VAL A 139 -14.94 6.48 24.35
CA VAL A 139 -13.92 5.96 25.30
C VAL A 139 -13.68 6.98 26.41
N GLU A 140 -13.64 6.51 27.64
CA GLU A 140 -13.36 7.34 28.81
C GLU A 140 -12.02 8.11 28.62
N ARG A 141 -12.00 9.41 29.01
CA ARG A 141 -10.91 10.36 28.67
C ARG A 141 -9.53 9.90 29.16
N ALA A 142 -9.45 9.32 30.37
CA ALA A 142 -8.16 8.84 30.89
C ALA A 142 -7.67 7.62 30.09
N SER A 143 -8.55 6.68 29.79
CA SER A 143 -8.25 5.51 28.96
C SER A 143 -7.87 5.91 27.54
N ALA A 144 -8.58 6.87 26.92
CA ALA A 144 -8.25 7.38 25.60
C ALA A 144 -6.85 8.02 25.56
N LYS A 145 -6.50 8.80 26.60
CA LYS A 145 -5.16 9.38 26.71
C LYS A 145 -4.07 8.33 26.91
N ALA A 146 -4.29 7.33 27.74
CA ALA A 146 -3.33 6.24 27.95
C ALA A 146 -3.05 5.49 26.65
N ARG A 147 -4.11 5.07 25.92
CA ARG A 147 -3.96 4.44 24.62
C ARG A 147 -3.28 5.34 23.59
N ALA A 148 -3.57 6.64 23.61
CA ALA A 148 -2.91 7.59 22.72
C ALA A 148 -1.41 7.71 23.03
N ALA A 149 -1.02 7.74 24.32
CA ALA A 149 0.37 7.78 24.73
C ALA A 149 1.15 6.53 24.26
N ASP A 150 0.56 5.34 24.35
CA ASP A 150 1.15 4.11 23.83
C ASP A 150 1.44 4.21 22.32
N GLN A 151 0.48 4.76 21.54
CA GLN A 151 0.67 4.93 20.09
C GLN A 151 1.70 6.03 19.76
N ILE A 152 1.77 7.09 20.54
CA ILE A 152 2.77 8.15 20.41
C ILE A 152 4.18 7.58 20.65
N ALA A 153 4.34 6.78 21.68
CA ALA A 153 5.60 6.08 21.95
C ALA A 153 5.97 5.09 20.82
N LEU A 154 4.98 4.35 20.30
CA LEU A 154 5.16 3.38 19.22
C LEU A 154 5.71 4.02 17.94
N VAL A 155 5.30 5.26 17.62
CA VAL A 155 5.81 6.00 16.45
C VAL A 155 7.05 6.86 16.77
N GLY A 156 7.65 6.72 17.96
CA GLY A 156 8.89 7.42 18.36
C GLY A 156 8.69 8.90 18.62
N LEU A 157 7.54 9.29 19.17
CA LEU A 157 7.21 10.68 19.55
C LEU A 157 7.02 10.86 21.07
N ALA A 158 7.54 9.97 21.89
CA ALA A 158 7.54 10.13 23.34
C ALA A 158 8.21 11.46 23.75
N GLY A 159 7.56 12.22 24.63
CA GLY A 159 8.00 13.56 25.07
C GLY A 159 7.42 14.72 24.27
N PHE A 160 6.63 14.46 23.22
CA PHE A 160 5.96 15.50 22.41
C PHE A 160 4.45 15.53 22.62
N GLU A 161 3.93 14.86 23.64
CA GLU A 161 2.48 14.68 23.89
C GLU A 161 1.72 15.99 23.99
N ASP A 162 2.33 16.99 24.64
CA ASP A 162 1.73 18.31 24.88
C ASP A 162 2.07 19.36 23.80
N SER A 163 2.88 18.98 22.80
CA SER A 163 3.21 19.86 21.67
C SER A 163 2.01 20.04 20.72
N TYR A 164 1.94 21.21 20.10
CA TYR A 164 0.96 21.50 19.04
C TYR A 164 1.53 21.15 17.66
N PRO A 165 0.69 20.86 16.66
CA PRO A 165 1.16 20.55 15.31
C PRO A 165 2.14 21.57 14.71
N ALA A 166 1.92 22.87 14.95
CA ALA A 166 2.80 23.94 14.46
C ALA A 166 4.25 23.88 15.04
N GLN A 167 4.47 23.17 16.13
CA GLN A 167 5.78 23.01 16.77
C GLN A 167 6.54 21.78 16.25
N LEU A 168 5.93 21.00 15.35
CA LEU A 168 6.47 19.73 14.85
C LEU A 168 6.99 19.88 13.43
N SER A 169 8.05 19.13 13.09
CA SER A 169 8.46 18.95 11.71
C SER A 169 7.39 18.19 10.89
N GLY A 170 7.44 18.26 9.56
CA GLY A 170 6.51 17.53 8.69
C GLY A 170 6.51 16.01 8.96
N GLY A 171 7.70 15.42 9.16
CA GLY A 171 7.82 14.00 9.52
C GLY A 171 7.20 13.67 10.88
N MET A 172 7.36 14.54 11.88
CA MET A 172 6.69 14.36 13.18
C MET A 172 5.17 14.47 13.05
N GLN A 173 4.65 15.44 12.29
CA GLN A 173 3.22 15.56 12.03
C GLN A 173 2.65 14.31 11.35
N GLN A 174 3.40 13.71 10.41
CA GLN A 174 3.05 12.46 9.76
C GLN A 174 2.96 11.30 10.77
N ARG A 175 3.93 11.18 11.66
CA ARG A 175 3.91 10.18 12.74
C ARG A 175 2.72 10.38 13.70
N VAL A 176 2.34 11.61 14.00
CA VAL A 176 1.10 11.89 14.77
C VAL A 176 -0.14 11.41 14.00
N GLY A 177 -0.21 11.64 12.69
CA GLY A 177 -1.28 11.14 11.84
C GLY A 177 -1.38 9.61 11.84
N LEU A 178 -0.23 8.94 11.78
CA LEU A 178 -0.14 7.47 11.88
C LEU A 178 -0.57 6.97 13.27
N ALA A 179 -0.05 7.57 14.36
CA ALA A 179 -0.44 7.25 15.72
C ALA A 179 -1.94 7.40 15.95
N ARG A 180 -2.56 8.48 15.42
CA ARG A 180 -4.01 8.70 15.48
C ARG A 180 -4.79 7.60 14.78
N ALA A 181 -4.32 7.15 13.62
CA ALA A 181 -4.97 6.08 12.87
C ALA A 181 -4.84 4.72 13.60
N LEU A 182 -3.68 4.45 14.20
CA LEU A 182 -3.43 3.22 14.98
C LEU A 182 -4.22 3.19 16.29
N ALA A 183 -4.46 4.35 16.93
CA ALA A 183 -5.14 4.44 18.23
C ALA A 183 -6.58 3.87 18.19
N THR A 184 -7.27 3.96 17.07
CA THR A 184 -8.64 3.45 16.90
C THR A 184 -8.71 1.93 16.77
N ASP A 185 -7.57 1.25 16.60
CA ASP A 185 -7.45 -0.20 16.42
C ASP A 185 -8.25 -0.76 15.23
N ALA A 186 -8.44 0.07 14.20
CA ALA A 186 -9.15 -0.33 12.99
C ALA A 186 -8.48 -1.52 12.28
N ASP A 187 -9.29 -2.35 11.61
CA ASP A 187 -8.82 -3.54 10.89
C ASP A 187 -8.00 -3.15 9.65
N VAL A 188 -8.38 -2.05 9.00
CA VAL A 188 -7.80 -1.57 7.75
C VAL A 188 -7.29 -0.14 7.90
N LEU A 189 -6.06 0.09 7.47
CA LEU A 189 -5.44 1.40 7.39
C LEU A 189 -5.35 1.85 5.93
N LEU A 190 -6.01 2.95 5.59
CA LEU A 190 -5.94 3.58 4.28
C LEU A 190 -4.92 4.72 4.31
N MET A 191 -3.95 4.72 3.41
CA MET A 191 -2.87 5.71 3.37
C MET A 191 -2.81 6.37 1.98
N ASP A 192 -3.25 7.63 1.89
CA ASP A 192 -3.31 8.40 0.64
C ASP A 192 -2.04 9.26 0.51
N GLU A 193 -1.03 8.79 -0.24
CA GLU A 193 0.28 9.41 -0.46
C GLU A 193 0.93 9.91 0.86
N ALA A 194 0.85 9.09 1.90
CA ALA A 194 1.16 9.49 3.25
C ALA A 194 2.61 9.98 3.45
N PHE A 195 3.56 9.54 2.65
CA PHE A 195 4.98 9.89 2.80
C PHE A 195 5.51 10.85 1.73
N SER A 196 4.67 11.30 0.79
CA SER A 196 5.11 12.12 -0.35
C SER A 196 5.68 13.48 0.03
N ALA A 197 5.25 14.05 1.16
CA ALA A 197 5.69 15.34 1.65
C ALA A 197 6.95 15.28 2.54
N LEU A 198 7.53 14.10 2.76
CA LEU A 198 8.71 13.90 3.59
C LEU A 198 9.99 13.97 2.76
N ASP A 199 11.09 14.42 3.38
CA ASP A 199 12.42 14.29 2.77
C ASP A 199 12.80 12.80 2.60
N PRO A 200 13.73 12.49 1.68
CA PRO A 200 14.02 11.09 1.31
C PRO A 200 14.48 10.22 2.49
N LEU A 201 15.25 10.76 3.43
CA LEU A 201 15.78 9.99 4.56
C LEU A 201 14.65 9.63 5.54
N ILE A 202 13.88 10.62 5.94
CA ILE A 202 12.74 10.43 6.86
C ILE A 202 11.68 9.53 6.21
N ARG A 203 11.46 9.66 4.89
CA ARG A 203 10.54 8.81 4.14
C ARG A 203 10.95 7.34 4.23
N HIS A 204 12.21 7.04 3.97
CA HIS A 204 12.73 5.68 4.04
C HIS A 204 12.58 5.06 5.44
N ASP A 205 12.92 5.82 6.48
CA ASP A 205 12.75 5.38 7.87
C ASP A 205 11.27 5.09 8.19
N MET A 206 10.35 5.93 7.74
CA MET A 206 8.90 5.75 7.92
C MET A 206 8.37 4.53 7.18
N GLN A 207 8.89 4.23 6.00
CA GLN A 207 8.53 3.04 5.23
C GLN A 207 8.95 1.76 5.97
N LEU A 208 10.18 1.71 6.48
CA LEU A 208 10.67 0.58 7.25
C LEU A 208 9.88 0.40 8.56
N GLN A 209 9.58 1.50 9.26
CA GLN A 209 8.74 1.46 10.46
C GLN A 209 7.33 0.94 10.16
N LEU A 210 6.71 1.39 9.05
CA LEU A 210 5.38 0.92 8.65
C LEU A 210 5.38 -0.59 8.39
N LYS A 211 6.40 -1.09 7.70
CA LYS A 211 6.54 -2.51 7.40
C LYS A 211 6.73 -3.36 8.66
N ASP A 212 7.58 -2.90 9.60
CA ASP A 212 7.75 -3.55 10.91
C ASP A 212 6.45 -3.55 11.72
N LEU A 213 5.78 -2.40 11.80
CA LEU A 213 4.49 -2.27 12.49
C LEU A 213 3.42 -3.19 11.89
N GLN A 214 3.32 -3.26 10.56
CA GLN A 214 2.38 -4.14 9.87
C GLN A 214 2.66 -5.61 10.20
N GLY A 215 3.95 -6.03 10.15
CA GLY A 215 4.35 -7.40 10.50
C GLY A 215 4.01 -7.78 11.94
N ARG A 216 4.11 -6.82 12.89
CA ARG A 216 3.79 -7.03 14.30
C ARG A 216 2.30 -7.00 14.61
N LEU A 217 1.55 -6.11 13.95
CA LEU A 217 0.13 -5.88 14.25
C LEU A 217 -0.81 -6.68 13.37
N GLY A 218 -0.34 -7.23 12.25
CA GLY A 218 -1.16 -8.00 11.29
C GLY A 218 -2.26 -7.18 10.62
N LYS A 219 -2.15 -5.84 10.60
CA LYS A 219 -3.16 -4.95 10.00
C LYS A 219 -3.13 -5.03 8.48
N THR A 220 -4.30 -4.90 7.87
CA THR A 220 -4.39 -4.70 6.42
C THR A 220 -4.12 -3.25 6.09
N ILE A 221 -3.22 -2.98 5.16
CA ILE A 221 -2.86 -1.63 4.76
C ILE A 221 -3.16 -1.45 3.26
N VAL A 222 -3.89 -0.40 2.91
CA VAL A 222 -4.01 0.05 1.52
C VAL A 222 -3.21 1.33 1.38
N PHE A 223 -2.17 1.28 0.58
CA PHE A 223 -1.19 2.35 0.45
C PHE A 223 -1.18 2.92 -0.97
N ILE A 224 -1.32 4.25 -1.09
CA ILE A 224 -1.21 4.92 -2.38
C ILE A 224 0.17 5.57 -2.51
N THR A 225 0.80 5.33 -3.66
CA THR A 225 2.01 6.03 -4.07
C THR A 225 2.05 6.24 -5.58
N HIS A 226 2.92 7.15 -6.03
CA HIS A 226 3.34 7.28 -7.42
C HIS A 226 4.78 6.81 -7.63
N ASP A 227 5.47 6.42 -6.56
CA ASP A 227 6.85 5.97 -6.52
C ASP A 227 6.88 4.44 -6.56
N LEU A 228 7.53 3.89 -7.58
CA LEU A 228 7.60 2.44 -7.77
C LEU A 228 8.52 1.76 -6.75
N ASP A 229 9.62 2.41 -6.37
CA ASP A 229 10.55 1.85 -5.37
C ASP A 229 9.83 1.72 -4.02
N GLU A 230 8.99 2.70 -3.66
CA GLU A 230 8.14 2.63 -2.48
C GLU A 230 7.11 1.50 -2.59
N ALA A 231 6.46 1.36 -3.75
CA ALA A 231 5.49 0.28 -3.99
C ALA A 231 6.12 -1.11 -3.85
N LEU A 232 7.31 -1.27 -4.39
CA LEU A 232 8.06 -2.53 -4.37
C LEU A 232 8.67 -2.85 -2.99
N LEU A 233 9.05 -1.81 -2.23
CA LEU A 233 9.56 -1.97 -0.86
C LEU A 233 8.47 -2.41 0.12
N LEU A 234 7.28 -1.81 0.00
CA LEU A 234 6.20 -1.99 0.97
C LEU A 234 5.23 -3.10 0.58
N GLY A 235 4.85 -3.17 -0.72
CA GLY A 235 3.70 -3.93 -1.16
C GLY A 235 3.91 -5.44 -1.21
N ASP A 236 2.98 -6.18 -0.62
CA ASP A 236 2.80 -7.61 -0.89
C ASP A 236 2.13 -7.80 -2.26
N HIS A 237 1.12 -6.96 -2.55
CA HIS A 237 0.48 -6.84 -3.86
C HIS A 237 0.43 -5.38 -4.31
N ILE A 238 0.55 -5.18 -5.63
CA ILE A 238 0.55 -3.85 -6.26
C ILE A 238 -0.50 -3.84 -7.37
N ALA A 239 -1.34 -2.81 -7.39
CA ALA A 239 -2.27 -2.52 -8.48
C ALA A 239 -1.83 -1.25 -9.21
N ILE A 240 -1.62 -1.32 -10.53
CA ILE A 240 -1.20 -0.20 -11.36
C ILE A 240 -2.40 0.36 -12.10
N LEU A 241 -2.70 1.64 -11.86
CA LEU A 241 -3.80 2.37 -12.48
C LEU A 241 -3.31 3.31 -13.57
N LYS A 242 -4.08 3.38 -14.67
CA LYS A 242 -3.93 4.37 -15.71
C LYS A 242 -5.30 4.89 -16.15
N ASP A 243 -5.48 6.20 -16.20
CA ASP A 243 -6.70 6.86 -16.71
C ASP A 243 -8.01 6.34 -16.10
N GLY A 244 -8.00 5.98 -14.82
CA GLY A 244 -9.14 5.43 -14.11
C GLY A 244 -9.36 3.94 -14.28
N THR A 245 -8.49 3.21 -14.99
CA THR A 245 -8.60 1.76 -15.21
C THR A 245 -7.47 1.01 -14.52
N LEU A 246 -7.71 -0.23 -14.12
CA LEU A 246 -6.69 -1.15 -13.64
C LEU A 246 -5.94 -1.74 -14.83
N ARG A 247 -4.61 -1.57 -14.88
CA ARG A 247 -3.76 -2.11 -15.95
C ARG A 247 -3.17 -3.46 -15.58
N GLN A 248 -2.68 -3.57 -14.35
CA GLN A 248 -2.12 -4.82 -13.82
C GLN A 248 -2.26 -4.87 -12.30
N SER A 249 -2.44 -6.05 -11.76
CA SER A 249 -2.31 -6.33 -10.33
C SER A 249 -1.55 -7.62 -10.12
N GLY A 250 -0.64 -7.65 -9.12
CA GLY A 250 0.20 -8.81 -8.82
C GLY A 250 1.23 -8.48 -7.75
N THR A 251 2.12 -9.43 -7.47
CA THR A 251 3.30 -9.15 -6.64
C THR A 251 4.29 -8.26 -7.38
N GLY A 252 5.20 -7.60 -6.65
CA GLY A 252 6.27 -6.82 -7.29
C GLY A 252 7.10 -7.65 -8.27
N ALA A 253 7.35 -8.92 -7.95
CA ALA A 253 8.07 -9.84 -8.82
C ALA A 253 7.28 -10.15 -10.12
N ASP A 254 5.96 -10.36 -10.03
CA ASP A 254 5.12 -10.60 -11.22
C ASP A 254 5.13 -9.40 -12.16
N ILE A 255 5.00 -8.18 -11.60
CA ILE A 255 4.97 -6.94 -12.37
C ILE A 255 6.31 -6.69 -13.08
N LEU A 256 7.44 -6.99 -12.40
CA LEU A 256 8.78 -6.83 -12.97
C LEU A 256 9.09 -7.88 -14.03
N ALA A 257 8.61 -9.13 -13.84
CA ALA A 257 8.90 -10.24 -14.76
C ALA A 257 7.98 -10.24 -15.99
N HIS A 258 6.72 -9.83 -15.81
CA HIS A 258 5.67 -9.95 -16.83
C HIS A 258 4.81 -8.67 -16.88
N PRO A 259 5.35 -7.52 -17.34
CA PRO A 259 4.56 -6.32 -17.49
C PRO A 259 3.42 -6.54 -18.50
N ALA A 260 2.18 -6.19 -18.12
CA ALA A 260 0.98 -6.49 -18.89
C ALA A 260 0.87 -5.67 -20.19
N ASP A 261 1.49 -4.50 -20.24
CA ASP A 261 1.49 -3.62 -21.40
C ASP A 261 2.72 -2.69 -21.39
N GLU A 262 2.88 -1.92 -22.47
CA GLU A 262 3.98 -0.96 -22.62
C GLU A 262 3.98 0.14 -21.53
N TYR A 263 2.80 0.51 -21.01
CA TYR A 263 2.71 1.49 -19.93
C TYR A 263 3.33 0.95 -18.64
N VAL A 264 3.01 -0.28 -18.26
CA VAL A 264 3.61 -0.95 -17.10
C VAL A 264 5.09 -1.19 -17.33
N ALA A 265 5.48 -1.64 -18.54
CA ALA A 265 6.88 -1.84 -18.90
C ALA A 265 7.74 -0.58 -18.74
N ARG A 266 7.19 0.62 -19.06
CA ARG A 266 7.88 1.89 -18.82
C ARG A 266 8.09 2.19 -17.34
N PHE A 267 7.12 1.86 -16.48
CA PHE A 267 7.28 2.04 -15.02
C PHE A 267 8.42 1.20 -14.46
N VAL A 268 8.58 -0.03 -14.94
CA VAL A 268 9.57 -0.97 -14.40
C VAL A 268 10.93 -0.91 -15.07
N ARG A 269 11.08 -0.10 -16.13
CA ARG A 269 12.31 -0.03 -16.94
C ARG A 269 13.53 0.40 -16.14
N ASP A 270 13.37 1.46 -15.32
CA ASP A 270 14.47 2.11 -14.63
C ASP A 270 14.67 1.59 -13.20
N VAL A 271 13.94 0.53 -12.83
CA VAL A 271 14.02 -0.04 -11.48
C VAL A 271 15.30 -0.84 -11.30
N ASN A 272 15.96 -0.62 -10.17
CA ASN A 272 17.03 -1.52 -9.75
C ASN A 272 16.46 -2.88 -9.33
N ARG A 273 16.29 -3.76 -10.32
CA ARG A 273 15.77 -5.13 -10.11
C ARG A 273 16.52 -5.90 -9.04
N GLY A 274 17.81 -5.59 -8.86
CA GLY A 274 18.66 -6.24 -7.85
C GLY A 274 18.19 -6.03 -6.43
N ARG A 275 17.56 -4.89 -6.13
CA ARG A 275 17.03 -4.57 -4.79
C ARG A 275 15.71 -5.25 -4.46
N ILE A 276 15.02 -5.76 -5.46
CA ILE A 276 13.64 -6.24 -5.34
C ILE A 276 13.55 -7.73 -5.57
N LEU A 277 14.25 -8.23 -6.60
CA LEU A 277 14.21 -9.64 -6.94
C LEU A 277 14.94 -10.46 -5.85
N LEU A 278 14.24 -11.47 -5.35
CA LEU A 278 14.74 -12.33 -4.27
C LEU A 278 15.46 -13.54 -4.84
N CYS A 279 16.55 -13.92 -4.21
CA CYS A 279 17.38 -15.05 -4.63
C CYS A 279 16.60 -16.36 -4.75
N GLY A 280 15.60 -16.57 -3.87
CA GLY A 280 14.75 -17.76 -3.90
C GLY A 280 13.96 -17.96 -5.19
N ALA A 281 13.56 -16.87 -5.86
CA ALA A 281 12.82 -16.95 -7.13
C ALA A 281 13.68 -17.42 -8.32
N PHE A 282 15.01 -17.33 -8.18
CA PHE A 282 15.97 -17.69 -9.22
C PHE A 282 16.86 -18.88 -8.84
N ALA A 283 16.61 -19.49 -7.69
CA ALA A 283 17.32 -20.70 -7.25
C ALA A 283 17.09 -21.85 -8.24
N GLU A 284 18.17 -22.49 -8.64
CA GLU A 284 18.13 -23.68 -9.49
C GLU A 284 18.07 -24.93 -8.61
N ALA A 285 16.92 -25.60 -8.58
CA ALA A 285 16.71 -26.80 -7.75
C ALA A 285 17.70 -27.97 -8.06
N GLY A 286 18.19 -28.02 -9.30
CA GLY A 286 19.19 -29.03 -9.72
C GLY A 286 20.64 -28.65 -9.40
N LEU A 287 20.90 -27.42 -8.97
CA LEU A 287 22.23 -26.98 -8.58
C LEU A 287 22.46 -27.28 -7.10
N VAL A 288 23.35 -28.25 -6.85
CA VAL A 288 23.80 -28.57 -5.48
C VAL A 288 25.12 -27.83 -5.24
N PRO A 289 25.12 -26.73 -4.48
CA PRO A 289 26.35 -26.02 -4.14
C PRO A 289 27.32 -26.95 -3.33
N ALA A 290 28.61 -26.62 -3.35
CA ALA A 290 29.59 -27.29 -2.53
C ALA A 290 29.22 -27.24 -1.03
N ALA A 291 29.65 -28.18 -0.24
CA ALA A 291 29.28 -28.30 1.18
C ALA A 291 29.75 -27.10 2.02
N ASP A 292 30.76 -26.37 1.54
CA ASP A 292 31.32 -25.14 2.13
C ASP A 292 30.75 -23.84 1.51
N ALA A 293 29.80 -23.97 0.56
CA ALA A 293 29.18 -22.79 -0.07
C ALA A 293 28.41 -21.96 0.94
N PRO A 294 28.46 -20.60 0.84
CA PRO A 294 27.67 -19.74 1.69
C PRO A 294 26.18 -20.05 1.55
N VAL A 295 25.47 -20.12 2.69
CA VAL A 295 24.02 -20.37 2.74
C VAL A 295 23.32 -19.04 3.00
N ILE A 296 22.38 -18.64 2.12
CA ILE A 296 21.61 -17.42 2.26
C ILE A 296 20.11 -17.71 2.27
N PRO A 297 19.31 -16.92 2.99
CA PRO A 297 17.84 -17.02 2.94
C PRO A 297 17.28 -16.78 1.54
N ALA A 298 16.20 -17.46 1.20
CA ALA A 298 15.49 -17.26 -0.07
C ALA A 298 14.99 -15.81 -0.24
N GLU A 299 14.75 -15.11 0.85
CA GLU A 299 14.35 -13.69 0.90
C GLU A 299 15.50 -12.69 0.70
N THR A 300 16.74 -13.14 0.56
CA THR A 300 17.89 -12.29 0.22
C THR A 300 17.69 -11.68 -1.16
N THR A 301 17.92 -10.38 -1.30
CA THR A 301 17.86 -9.70 -2.61
C THR A 301 19.03 -10.10 -3.50
N LEU A 302 18.85 -10.01 -4.83
CA LEU A 302 19.94 -10.28 -5.76
C LEU A 302 21.12 -9.32 -5.56
N GLU A 303 20.85 -8.04 -5.22
CA GLU A 303 21.89 -7.04 -4.91
C GLU A 303 22.71 -7.45 -3.67
N ALA A 304 22.07 -7.92 -2.60
CA ALA A 304 22.76 -8.37 -1.41
C ALA A 304 23.66 -9.61 -1.69
N ALA A 305 23.24 -10.46 -2.62
CA ALA A 305 24.04 -11.60 -3.04
C ALA A 305 25.34 -11.19 -3.78
N PHE A 306 25.40 -10.01 -4.42
CA PHE A 306 26.61 -9.51 -5.10
C PHE A 306 27.82 -9.41 -4.16
N ALA A 307 27.61 -8.96 -2.92
CA ALA A 307 28.71 -8.86 -1.95
C ALA A 307 29.37 -10.22 -1.67
N ILE A 308 28.56 -11.28 -1.67
CA ILE A 308 29.03 -12.67 -1.43
C ILE A 308 29.77 -13.18 -2.66
N PHE A 309 29.24 -12.92 -3.86
CA PHE A 309 29.91 -13.30 -5.10
C PHE A 309 31.20 -12.51 -5.35
N ALA A 310 31.21 -11.22 -4.99
CA ALA A 310 32.42 -10.39 -5.04
C ALA A 310 33.54 -10.91 -4.11
N GLY A 311 33.18 -11.61 -3.03
CA GLY A 311 34.09 -12.34 -2.16
C GLY A 311 34.65 -13.65 -2.75
N GLY A 312 34.28 -13.97 -4.02
CA GLY A 312 34.82 -15.12 -4.75
C GLY A 312 34.00 -16.41 -4.65
N ALA A 313 32.81 -16.38 -4.04
CA ALA A 313 31.94 -17.55 -3.98
C ALA A 313 31.45 -17.94 -5.39
N PRO A 314 31.67 -19.19 -5.88
CA PRO A 314 31.24 -19.62 -7.21
C PRO A 314 29.72 -19.86 -7.28
N ALA A 315 29.11 -20.19 -6.15
CA ALA A 315 27.66 -20.35 -5.97
C ALA A 315 27.29 -20.17 -4.50
N VAL A 316 26.02 -19.91 -4.24
CA VAL A 316 25.44 -19.87 -2.89
C VAL A 316 24.30 -20.87 -2.79
N ALA A 317 24.12 -21.46 -1.60
CA ALA A 317 22.98 -22.34 -1.31
C ALA A 317 21.80 -21.47 -0.82
N ILE A 318 20.62 -21.71 -1.35
CA ILE A 318 19.40 -20.98 -0.99
C ILE A 318 18.62 -21.78 0.04
N ARG A 319 18.37 -21.16 1.21
CA ARG A 319 17.59 -21.73 2.31
C ARG A 319 16.15 -21.23 2.27
N GLY A 320 15.21 -22.16 2.12
CA GLY A 320 13.78 -21.86 2.26
C GLY A 320 13.38 -21.50 3.71
N ARG A 321 12.15 -21.04 3.88
CA ARG A 321 11.59 -20.68 5.20
C ARG A 321 11.45 -21.85 6.16
N ASP A 322 11.33 -23.06 5.64
CA ASP A 322 11.31 -24.31 6.40
C ASP A 322 12.71 -24.79 6.84
N GLY A 323 13.75 -24.01 6.51
CA GLY A 323 15.14 -24.33 6.82
C GLY A 323 15.82 -25.28 5.83
N THR A 324 15.10 -25.82 4.85
CA THR A 324 15.66 -26.72 3.83
C THR A 324 16.41 -25.94 2.74
N ILE A 325 17.38 -26.58 2.10
CA ILE A 325 18.04 -26.01 0.92
C ILE A 325 17.16 -26.30 -0.29
N THR A 326 16.67 -25.25 -0.93
CA THR A 326 15.76 -25.32 -2.09
C THR A 326 16.50 -25.36 -3.43
N GLY A 327 17.81 -25.04 -3.45
CA GLY A 327 18.64 -25.04 -4.65
C GLY A 327 19.89 -24.20 -4.48
N GLY A 328 20.56 -23.90 -5.57
CA GLY A 328 21.71 -23.01 -5.63
C GLY A 328 21.49 -21.82 -6.54
N LEU A 329 22.31 -20.79 -6.37
CA LEU A 329 22.32 -19.60 -7.22
C LEU A 329 23.75 -19.25 -7.60
N THR A 330 23.99 -18.98 -8.89
CA THR A 330 25.30 -18.59 -9.42
C THR A 330 25.32 -17.11 -9.81
N PRO A 331 26.51 -16.46 -9.88
CA PRO A 331 26.64 -15.09 -10.40
C PRO A 331 26.05 -14.93 -11.81
N ARG A 332 26.25 -15.93 -12.67
CA ARG A 332 25.68 -15.95 -14.02
C ARG A 332 24.15 -15.86 -14.00
N ARG A 333 23.50 -16.65 -13.16
CA ARG A 333 22.05 -16.67 -13.04
C ARG A 333 21.51 -15.35 -12.51
N VAL A 334 22.22 -14.72 -11.58
CA VAL A 334 21.88 -13.37 -11.10
C VAL A 334 21.98 -12.35 -12.23
N MET A 335 23.06 -12.38 -13.02
CA MET A 335 23.20 -11.48 -14.16
C MET A 335 22.11 -11.70 -15.22
N GLU A 336 21.77 -12.94 -15.52
CA GLU A 336 20.66 -13.27 -16.43
C GLU A 336 19.31 -12.76 -15.94
N ALA A 337 19.06 -12.84 -14.62
CA ALA A 337 17.83 -12.32 -14.00
C ALA A 337 17.73 -10.78 -14.08
N LEU A 338 18.86 -10.09 -13.97
CA LEU A 338 18.93 -8.64 -14.05
C LEU A 338 18.93 -8.12 -15.49
N ALA A 339 19.48 -8.88 -16.46
CA ALA A 339 19.60 -8.50 -17.86
C ALA A 339 18.33 -8.76 -18.69
N ARG A 340 17.29 -9.42 -18.15
CA ARG A 340 16.03 -9.60 -18.89
C ARG A 340 15.33 -8.24 -19.06
N GLU A 341 15.31 -7.77 -20.31
CA GLU A 341 14.52 -6.63 -20.78
C GLU A 341 13.03 -6.92 -20.78
#